data_f0b7c0b16bd376c2110e82c6ac74b5c1
#
_entry.id   f0b7c0b16bd376c2110e82c6ac74b5c1
#
_cell.length_a   1.000
_cell.length_b   1.000
_cell.length_c   1.000
_cell.angle_alpha   90.00
_cell.angle_beta   90.00
_cell.angle_gamma   90.00
#
_symmetry.space_group_name_H-M   'P 1'
#
loop_
_entity.id
_entity.type
_entity.pdbx_description
1 polymer ?
#
loop_
_entity_poly.entity_id
_entity_poly.type
_entity_poly.pdbx_seq_one_letter_code
_entity_poly.pdbx_strand_id
1 'polypeptide(L)'
;DGDQPYVSKTVPLDAAVTRYTSVSFSQVNSWRRAAVLDGVKADGRMLTQVIGYDEASDRLISPLSNEENATDRPTAAAAVSRDVNKDGILEIPTAELTINGSETTADSTGYVITWNTYSLQDNTLTPVCTSILNTAENYNLFLPSSEDNYGCQNDTVTRTATFFTYTQIGFNGNYLGREDKFSIRVYTEEDWAEKEQDDEDILLSSSAGRVYVLRILDDSMAESDEITLQSGFEVLE
;
A
#
# COMPACT_ATOMS: atom_id res chain seq x y z
N ASP A 1 -34.02 -33.84 5.81
CA ASP A 1 -33.93 -32.79 6.83
C ASP A 1 -33.01 -31.72 6.29
N GLY A 2 -33.60 -30.61 5.93
CA GLY A 2 -32.98 -29.62 5.09
C GLY A 2 -31.81 -28.95 5.74
N ASP A 3 -30.71 -28.80 5.00
CA ASP A 3 -29.53 -28.00 5.30
C ASP A 3 -29.90 -26.51 5.44
N GLN A 4 -30.55 -26.16 6.55
CA GLN A 4 -30.66 -24.77 6.93
C GLN A 4 -29.31 -24.35 7.53
N PRO A 5 -28.69 -23.25 7.05
CA PRO A 5 -27.47 -22.76 7.62
C PRO A 5 -27.69 -22.43 9.11
N TYR A 6 -26.97 -23.11 9.96
CA TYR A 6 -27.07 -22.88 11.41
C TYR A 6 -26.15 -21.73 11.79
N VAL A 7 -26.75 -20.58 12.13
CA VAL A 7 -25.99 -19.45 12.67
C VAL A 7 -25.83 -19.64 14.17
N SER A 8 -24.63 -20.03 14.60
CA SER A 8 -24.37 -20.31 16.01
C SER A 8 -23.80 -19.10 16.77
N LYS A 9 -23.11 -18.19 16.07
CA LYS A 9 -22.39 -17.06 16.68
C LYS A 9 -22.45 -15.85 15.79
N THR A 10 -22.49 -14.66 16.42
CA THR A 10 -22.52 -13.38 15.71
C THR A 10 -21.55 -12.40 16.37
N VAL A 11 -21.03 -11.49 15.60
CA VAL A 11 -20.24 -10.35 16.05
C VAL A 11 -20.75 -9.10 15.32
N PRO A 12 -20.90 -7.96 16.00
CA PRO A 12 -21.29 -6.73 15.34
C PRO A 12 -20.17 -6.25 14.43
N LEU A 13 -20.54 -5.76 13.24
CA LEU A 13 -19.66 -5.05 12.33
C LEU A 13 -19.69 -3.55 12.64
N ASP A 14 -18.69 -2.83 12.14
CA ASP A 14 -18.61 -1.38 12.33
C ASP A 14 -19.78 -0.68 11.62
N ALA A 15 -20.57 0.05 12.40
CA ALA A 15 -21.78 0.73 11.91
C ALA A 15 -21.48 1.91 10.96
N ALA A 16 -20.24 2.41 10.93
CA ALA A 16 -19.82 3.45 10.00
C ALA A 16 -19.60 2.91 8.57
N VAL A 17 -19.43 1.59 8.41
CA VAL A 17 -19.25 0.95 7.10
C VAL A 17 -20.59 0.88 6.38
N THR A 18 -20.63 1.48 5.19
CA THR A 18 -21.82 1.49 4.32
C THR A 18 -21.79 0.42 3.25
N ARG A 19 -20.60 -0.04 2.88
CA ARG A 19 -20.39 -1.01 1.82
C ARG A 19 -19.07 -1.76 2.03
N TYR A 20 -19.07 -3.07 1.84
CA TYR A 20 -17.86 -3.88 1.77
C TYR A 20 -17.39 -4.04 0.31
N THR A 21 -16.10 -3.84 0.08
CA THR A 21 -15.44 -3.95 -1.22
C THR A 21 -14.72 -5.28 -1.38
N SER A 22 -14.24 -5.83 -0.26
CA SER A 22 -13.59 -7.13 -0.21
C SER A 22 -14.04 -7.89 1.02
N VAL A 23 -14.24 -9.19 0.87
CA VAL A 23 -14.47 -10.14 1.98
C VAL A 23 -13.69 -11.40 1.65
N SER A 24 -12.72 -11.73 2.48
CA SER A 24 -11.91 -12.92 2.34
C SER A 24 -11.86 -13.73 3.62
N PHE A 25 -11.60 -15.02 3.51
CA PHE A 25 -11.32 -15.89 4.65
C PHE A 25 -9.94 -16.50 4.45
N SER A 26 -8.95 -15.91 5.10
CA SER A 26 -7.53 -16.19 4.85
C SER A 26 -6.73 -16.35 6.14
N GLN A 27 -5.52 -16.87 6.02
CA GLN A 27 -4.54 -16.74 7.09
C GLN A 27 -4.17 -15.27 7.25
N VAL A 28 -4.16 -14.79 8.47
CA VAL A 28 -3.75 -13.41 8.84
C VAL A 28 -2.42 -13.43 9.62
N ASN A 29 -1.97 -14.61 9.99
CA ASN A 29 -0.62 -14.94 10.46
C ASN A 29 -0.40 -16.45 10.32
N SER A 30 0.78 -16.96 10.70
CA SER A 30 1.18 -18.36 10.54
C SER A 30 0.25 -19.39 11.23
N TRP A 31 -0.58 -18.96 12.16
CA TRP A 31 -1.35 -19.84 13.05
C TRP A 31 -2.87 -19.67 12.97
N ARG A 32 -3.35 -18.55 12.46
CA ARG A 32 -4.77 -18.20 12.55
C ARG A 32 -5.35 -17.79 11.20
N ARG A 33 -6.58 -18.27 10.97
CA ARG A 33 -7.44 -17.79 9.90
C ARG A 33 -8.49 -16.85 10.46
N ALA A 34 -8.87 -15.86 9.66
CA ALA A 34 -9.91 -14.91 10.00
C ALA A 34 -10.70 -14.51 8.74
N ALA A 35 -11.89 -14.00 8.95
CA ALA A 35 -12.57 -13.24 7.92
C ALA A 35 -12.04 -11.81 7.94
N VAL A 36 -11.54 -11.34 6.81
CA VAL A 36 -11.02 -9.98 6.60
C VAL A 36 -11.95 -9.25 5.67
N LEU A 37 -12.43 -8.10 6.10
CA LEU A 37 -13.45 -7.33 5.41
C LEU A 37 -12.94 -5.90 5.20
N ASP A 38 -12.76 -5.48 3.95
CA ASP A 38 -12.47 -4.09 3.62
C ASP A 38 -13.78 -3.37 3.30
N GLY A 39 -14.05 -2.33 4.07
CA GLY A 39 -15.30 -1.60 3.99
C GLY A 39 -15.10 -0.11 3.74
N VAL A 40 -16.04 0.50 3.03
CA VAL A 40 -16.10 1.95 2.79
C VAL A 40 -17.09 2.58 3.74
N LYS A 41 -16.67 3.63 4.42
CA LYS A 41 -17.48 4.43 5.32
C LYS A 41 -18.26 5.52 4.57
N ALA A 42 -19.23 6.14 5.23
CA ALA A 42 -20.05 7.20 4.67
C ALA A 42 -19.23 8.47 4.30
N ASP A 43 -18.11 8.69 4.98
CA ASP A 43 -17.18 9.81 4.72
C ASP A 43 -16.23 9.57 3.54
N GLY A 44 -16.34 8.42 2.86
CA GLY A 44 -15.50 8.05 1.74
C GLY A 44 -14.15 7.45 2.14
N ARG A 45 -13.90 7.16 3.44
CA ARG A 45 -12.71 6.44 3.88
C ARG A 45 -12.96 4.93 3.88
N MET A 46 -11.90 4.17 3.84
CA MET A 46 -11.92 2.71 3.98
C MET A 46 -11.36 2.30 5.33
N LEU A 47 -11.83 1.16 5.83
CA LEU A 47 -11.22 0.48 6.96
C LEU A 47 -11.24 -1.04 6.73
N THR A 48 -10.39 -1.74 7.45
CA THR A 48 -10.38 -3.21 7.48
C THR A 48 -10.87 -3.70 8.83
N GLN A 49 -11.81 -4.63 8.80
CA GLN A 49 -12.27 -5.38 9.98
C GLN A 49 -11.76 -6.81 9.90
N VAL A 50 -11.30 -7.34 11.02
CA VAL A 50 -10.87 -8.73 11.11
C VAL A 50 -11.77 -9.45 12.10
N ILE A 51 -12.41 -10.52 11.65
CA ILE A 51 -13.28 -11.35 12.49
C ILE A 51 -12.58 -12.70 12.68
N GLY A 52 -12.23 -12.98 13.90
CA GLY A 52 -11.65 -14.24 14.32
C GLY A 52 -12.50 -14.97 15.34
N TYR A 53 -12.15 -16.22 15.58
CA TYR A 53 -12.74 -17.03 16.62
C TYR A 53 -11.80 -17.10 17.82
N ASP A 54 -12.29 -16.69 18.97
CA ASP A 54 -11.59 -16.84 20.26
C ASP A 54 -12.08 -18.12 20.96
N GLU A 55 -11.21 -19.11 20.99
CA GLU A 55 -11.48 -20.42 21.60
C GLU A 55 -11.68 -20.32 23.11
N ALA A 56 -10.99 -19.38 23.77
CA ALA A 56 -11.05 -19.25 25.24
C ALA A 56 -12.40 -18.73 25.70
N SER A 57 -12.99 -17.79 24.98
CA SER A 57 -14.31 -17.23 25.28
C SER A 57 -15.44 -17.88 24.49
N ASP A 58 -15.15 -18.79 23.58
CA ASP A 58 -16.09 -19.43 22.65
C ASP A 58 -16.91 -18.41 21.86
N ARG A 59 -16.26 -17.35 21.34
CA ARG A 59 -16.92 -16.22 20.66
C ARG A 59 -16.23 -15.83 19.37
N LEU A 60 -17.01 -15.23 18.46
CA LEU A 60 -16.46 -14.40 17.39
C LEU A 60 -16.06 -13.05 17.99
N ILE A 61 -14.86 -12.61 17.63
CA ILE A 61 -14.30 -11.32 18.06
C ILE A 61 -13.88 -10.50 16.81
N SER A 62 -13.94 -9.18 16.94
CA SER A 62 -13.47 -8.25 15.92
C SER A 62 -12.69 -7.11 16.61
N PRO A 63 -11.48 -7.40 17.11
CA PRO A 63 -10.74 -6.43 17.92
C PRO A 63 -10.26 -5.23 17.13
N LEU A 64 -9.82 -5.42 15.86
CA LEU A 64 -9.23 -4.36 15.04
C LEU A 64 -10.21 -3.21 14.71
N SER A 65 -11.53 -3.48 14.71
CA SER A 65 -12.54 -2.47 14.41
C SER A 65 -12.80 -1.45 15.53
N ASN A 66 -12.30 -1.69 16.73
CA ASN A 66 -12.67 -0.92 17.93
C ASN A 66 -11.58 0.04 18.42
N GLU A 67 -10.37 0.00 17.88
CA GLU A 67 -9.27 0.81 18.39
C GLU A 67 -8.73 1.74 17.29
N GLU A 68 -8.83 3.04 17.55
CA GLU A 68 -8.15 4.18 16.90
C GLU A 68 -8.10 4.20 15.36
N ASN A 69 -9.00 3.46 14.69
CA ASN A 69 -9.03 3.43 13.21
C ASN A 69 -7.68 3.11 12.55
N ALA A 70 -6.89 2.23 13.16
CA ALA A 70 -5.53 1.91 12.71
C ALA A 70 -5.44 1.55 11.21
N THR A 71 -6.54 1.01 10.65
CA THR A 71 -6.63 0.67 9.21
C THR A 71 -7.43 1.68 8.41
N ASP A 72 -7.80 2.82 9.00
CA ASP A 72 -8.57 3.86 8.34
C ASP A 72 -7.73 4.59 7.29
N ARG A 73 -8.13 4.51 6.03
CA ARG A 73 -7.36 5.03 4.89
C ARG A 73 -8.25 5.70 3.85
N PRO A 74 -7.72 6.64 3.04
CA PRO A 74 -8.46 7.21 1.93
C PRO A 74 -8.88 6.15 0.91
N THR A 75 -10.10 6.22 0.37
CA THR A 75 -10.54 5.32 -0.73
C THR A 75 -9.70 5.51 -2.00
N ALA A 76 -9.15 6.70 -2.22
CA ALA A 76 -8.21 6.95 -3.31
C ALA A 76 -6.98 6.03 -3.25
N ALA A 77 -6.57 5.60 -2.05
CA ALA A 77 -5.52 4.62 -1.89
C ALA A 77 -5.90 3.23 -2.42
N ALA A 78 -7.17 2.95 -2.70
CA ALA A 78 -7.71 1.70 -3.29
C ALA A 78 -7.07 0.39 -2.77
N ALA A 79 -6.27 0.47 -1.70
CA ALA A 79 -5.56 -0.66 -1.14
C ALA A 79 -6.53 -1.54 -0.35
N VAL A 80 -6.77 -2.73 -0.88
CA VAL A 80 -7.55 -3.78 -0.20
C VAL A 80 -6.60 -4.84 0.35
N SER A 81 -7.02 -5.48 1.43
CA SER A 81 -6.25 -6.54 2.09
C SER A 81 -6.02 -7.71 1.12
N ARG A 82 -4.78 -8.12 0.95
CA ARG A 82 -4.38 -9.21 0.05
C ARG A 82 -3.05 -9.82 0.47
N ASP A 83 -2.74 -10.99 -0.02
CA ASP A 83 -1.42 -11.61 0.09
C ASP A 83 -0.49 -10.95 -0.95
N VAL A 84 0.33 -9.99 -0.49
CA VAL A 84 1.16 -9.17 -1.40
C VAL A 84 2.51 -9.80 -1.71
N ASN A 85 3.03 -10.65 -0.82
CA ASN A 85 4.33 -11.31 -0.95
C ASN A 85 4.22 -12.78 -1.39
N LYS A 86 2.98 -13.30 -1.54
CA LYS A 86 2.63 -14.67 -1.97
C LYS A 86 3.12 -15.76 -1.01
N ASP A 87 3.15 -15.44 0.29
CA ASP A 87 3.51 -16.41 1.34
C ASP A 87 2.30 -17.19 1.91
N GLY A 88 1.08 -16.86 1.44
CA GLY A 88 -0.17 -17.46 1.86
C GLY A 88 -0.80 -16.80 3.08
N ILE A 89 -0.20 -15.73 3.59
CA ILE A 89 -0.73 -14.87 4.64
C ILE A 89 -1.28 -13.61 3.98
N LEU A 90 -2.44 -13.14 4.43
CA LEU A 90 -3.06 -11.92 3.92
C LEU A 90 -2.57 -10.73 4.73
N GLU A 91 -2.02 -9.74 4.03
CA GLU A 91 -1.63 -8.48 4.65
C GLU A 91 -2.76 -7.46 4.63
N ILE A 92 -2.79 -6.67 5.71
CA ILE A 92 -3.73 -5.56 5.92
C ILE A 92 -3.00 -4.25 5.66
N PRO A 93 -3.49 -3.42 4.72
CA PRO A 93 -2.85 -2.15 4.41
C PRO A 93 -3.22 -1.07 5.42
N THR A 94 -2.22 -0.29 5.81
CA THR A 94 -2.37 1.04 6.40
C THR A 94 -1.81 2.07 5.43
N ALA A 95 -2.35 3.28 5.40
CA ALA A 95 -1.93 4.28 4.42
C ALA A 95 -1.65 5.64 5.06
N GLU A 96 -0.51 6.19 4.71
CA GLU A 96 -0.13 7.55 5.05
C GLU A 96 0.04 8.37 3.77
N LEU A 97 -0.28 9.66 3.84
CA LEU A 97 -0.08 10.57 2.73
C LEU A 97 1.41 10.85 2.56
N THR A 98 1.94 10.74 1.32
CA THR A 98 3.31 11.18 1.05
C THR A 98 3.37 12.71 1.18
N ILE A 99 4.32 13.20 1.96
CA ILE A 99 4.56 14.63 2.09
C ILE A 99 5.42 15.06 0.89
N ASN A 100 4.83 15.78 -0.05
CA ASN A 100 5.60 16.51 -1.05
C ASN A 100 6.29 17.68 -0.34
N GLY A 101 7.61 17.61 -0.23
CA GLY A 101 8.44 18.52 0.55
C GLY A 101 7.95 19.97 0.53
N SER A 102 7.59 20.46 1.70
CA SER A 102 7.27 21.80 2.17
C SER A 102 5.82 22.27 2.24
N GLU A 103 4.83 21.68 1.59
CA GLU A 103 3.44 22.04 1.85
C GLU A 103 2.51 20.83 1.69
N THR A 104 1.65 20.60 2.70
CA THR A 104 0.50 19.70 2.61
C THR A 104 -0.53 20.32 1.66
N THR A 105 -0.31 20.20 0.37
CA THR A 105 -1.30 20.62 -0.61
C THR A 105 -2.29 19.48 -0.86
N ALA A 106 -3.54 19.83 -1.10
CA ALA A 106 -4.61 18.89 -1.46
C ALA A 106 -4.32 18.07 -2.73
N ASP A 107 -3.23 18.35 -3.41
CA ASP A 107 -2.76 17.72 -4.64
C ASP A 107 -1.75 16.58 -4.40
N SER A 108 -1.60 16.11 -3.16
CA SER A 108 -0.78 14.93 -2.87
C SER A 108 -1.41 13.71 -3.53
N THR A 109 -0.78 13.25 -4.59
CA THR A 109 -1.25 12.13 -5.42
C THR A 109 -0.61 10.80 -5.04
N GLY A 110 0.13 10.77 -3.93
CA GLY A 110 0.88 9.61 -3.47
C GLY A 110 0.55 9.21 -2.04
N TYR A 111 0.53 7.90 -1.79
CA TYR A 111 0.36 7.32 -0.46
C TYR A 111 1.47 6.31 -0.20
N VAL A 112 2.03 6.34 1.00
CA VAL A 112 2.84 5.24 1.54
C VAL A 112 1.89 4.21 2.11
N ILE A 113 1.92 3.00 1.58
CA ILE A 113 1.12 1.88 2.05
C ILE A 113 2.04 0.94 2.80
N THR A 114 1.78 0.74 4.08
CA THR A 114 2.42 -0.31 4.87
C THR A 114 1.51 -1.53 4.90
N TRP A 115 2.03 -2.67 4.47
CA TRP A 115 1.35 -3.95 4.46
C TRP A 115 1.73 -4.71 5.71
N ASN A 116 0.72 -5.16 6.47
CA ASN A 116 0.93 -5.71 7.81
C ASN A 116 0.28 -7.09 7.94
N THR A 117 0.96 -8.01 8.59
CA THR A 117 0.30 -9.18 9.18
C THR A 117 -0.43 -8.77 10.46
N TYR A 118 -1.41 -9.56 10.88
CA TYR A 118 -2.23 -9.25 12.05
C TYR A 118 -2.26 -10.37 13.08
N SER A 119 -1.99 -10.02 14.34
CA SER A 119 -2.17 -10.91 15.49
C SER A 119 -3.51 -10.67 16.17
N LEU A 120 -4.42 -11.64 16.04
CA LEU A 120 -5.72 -11.62 16.76
C LEU A 120 -5.54 -11.71 18.27
N GLN A 121 -4.46 -12.33 18.75
CA GLN A 121 -4.21 -12.54 20.17
C GLN A 121 -3.78 -11.23 20.85
N ASP A 122 -2.89 -10.50 20.19
CA ASP A 122 -2.26 -9.30 20.76
C ASP A 122 -2.93 -8.01 20.25
N ASN A 123 -3.84 -8.13 19.28
CA ASN A 123 -4.45 -7.02 18.54
C ASN A 123 -3.41 -6.07 17.93
N THR A 124 -2.40 -6.63 17.28
CA THR A 124 -1.28 -5.86 16.72
C THR A 124 -1.12 -6.08 15.23
N LEU A 125 -0.77 -5.01 14.53
CA LEU A 125 -0.31 -5.01 13.15
C LEU A 125 1.22 -5.04 13.15
N THR A 126 1.80 -5.94 12.36
CA THR A 126 3.25 -6.07 12.20
C THR A 126 3.62 -5.81 10.74
N PRO A 127 4.41 -4.77 10.44
CA PRO A 127 4.83 -4.44 9.08
C PRO A 127 5.60 -5.59 8.41
N VAL A 128 5.29 -5.85 7.15
CA VAL A 128 5.94 -6.85 6.29
C VAL A 128 6.68 -6.17 5.15
N CYS A 129 6.02 -5.27 4.45
CA CYS A 129 6.61 -4.51 3.37
C CYS A 129 5.91 -3.17 3.19
N THR A 130 6.52 -2.31 2.40
CA THR A 130 6.00 -0.98 2.08
C THR A 130 5.89 -0.82 0.58
N SER A 131 4.84 -0.14 0.13
CA SER A 131 4.72 0.30 -1.26
C SER A 131 4.35 1.78 -1.33
N ILE A 132 4.62 2.41 -2.47
CA ILE A 132 4.15 3.76 -2.77
C ILE A 132 3.15 3.68 -3.90
N LEU A 133 1.96 4.17 -3.60
CA LEU A 133 0.86 4.29 -4.53
C LEU A 133 0.83 5.68 -5.13
N ASN A 134 0.94 5.77 -6.46
CA ASN A 134 0.74 7.02 -7.21
C ASN A 134 -0.61 6.98 -7.92
N THR A 135 -1.58 7.71 -7.41
CA THR A 135 -2.95 7.74 -7.95
C THR A 135 -3.09 8.60 -9.20
N ALA A 136 -2.21 9.58 -9.42
CA ALA A 136 -2.22 10.41 -10.64
C ALA A 136 -1.77 9.62 -11.86
N GLU A 137 -0.77 8.76 -11.67
CA GLU A 137 -0.19 7.97 -12.73
C GLU A 137 -0.59 6.49 -12.69
N ASN A 138 -1.51 6.12 -11.79
CA ASN A 138 -2.11 4.79 -11.68
C ASN A 138 -1.09 3.65 -11.54
N TYR A 139 -0.16 3.75 -10.61
CA TYR A 139 0.74 2.65 -10.29
C TYR A 139 0.95 2.49 -8.79
N ASN A 140 1.31 1.30 -8.39
CA ASN A 140 1.84 0.95 -7.08
C ASN A 140 3.24 0.37 -7.24
N LEU A 141 4.18 0.78 -6.38
CA LEU A 141 5.55 0.31 -6.39
C LEU A 141 5.92 -0.24 -5.03
N PHE A 142 6.21 -1.54 -4.94
CA PHE A 142 6.79 -2.13 -3.75
C PHE A 142 8.25 -1.71 -3.60
N LEU A 143 8.57 -1.21 -2.42
CA LEU A 143 9.92 -0.74 -2.10
C LEU A 143 10.80 -1.90 -1.65
N PRO A 144 12.12 -1.82 -1.88
CA PRO A 144 13.04 -2.74 -1.27
C PRO A 144 12.86 -2.78 0.25
N SER A 145 13.01 -3.95 0.85
CA SER A 145 12.98 -4.11 2.30
C SER A 145 14.27 -3.55 2.88
N SER A 146 14.34 -2.24 3.04
CA SER A 146 15.43 -1.55 3.72
C SER A 146 14.93 -0.99 5.04
N GLU A 147 15.83 -0.76 5.99
CA GLU A 147 15.55 -0.05 7.23
C GLU A 147 15.36 1.46 6.99
N ASP A 148 15.44 1.88 5.73
CA ASP A 148 15.41 3.28 5.35
C ASP A 148 13.99 3.83 5.29
N ASN A 149 13.86 5.10 5.68
CA ASN A 149 12.63 5.85 5.46
C ASN A 149 12.61 6.34 4.02
N TYR A 150 11.65 5.87 3.24
CA TYR A 150 11.44 6.37 1.89
C TYR A 150 10.47 7.54 1.85
N GLY A 151 10.83 8.54 1.05
CA GLY A 151 9.95 9.61 0.63
C GLY A 151 9.77 9.61 -0.88
N CYS A 152 8.76 10.34 -1.36
CA CYS A 152 8.50 10.50 -2.78
C CYS A 152 8.16 11.95 -3.08
N GLN A 153 8.73 12.50 -4.13
CA GLN A 153 8.43 13.82 -4.65
C GLN A 153 7.93 13.72 -6.08
N ASN A 154 6.71 14.18 -6.32
CA ASN A 154 6.11 14.17 -7.66
C ASN A 154 6.30 15.51 -8.36
N ASP A 155 6.79 15.47 -9.59
CA ASP A 155 6.74 16.57 -10.55
C ASP A 155 5.64 16.27 -11.59
N THR A 156 4.55 16.99 -11.50
CA THR A 156 3.40 16.80 -12.38
C THR A 156 3.63 17.32 -13.81
N VAL A 157 4.60 18.21 -14.01
CA VAL A 157 4.93 18.75 -15.35
C VAL A 157 5.69 17.73 -16.17
N THR A 158 6.71 17.14 -15.55
CA THR A 158 7.51 16.11 -16.21
C THR A 158 6.95 14.70 -16.02
N ARG A 159 5.89 14.56 -15.22
CA ARG A 159 5.27 13.29 -14.82
C ARG A 159 6.30 12.33 -14.21
N THR A 160 7.18 12.88 -13.36
CA THR A 160 8.28 12.15 -12.74
C THR A 160 8.08 12.11 -11.23
N ALA A 161 8.13 10.92 -10.67
CA ALA A 161 8.22 10.68 -9.23
C ALA A 161 9.66 10.35 -8.87
N THR A 162 10.29 11.16 -8.01
CA THR A 162 11.63 10.89 -7.47
C THR A 162 11.50 10.31 -6.08
N PHE A 163 12.08 9.15 -5.88
CA PHE A 163 12.11 8.43 -4.62
C PHE A 163 13.46 8.64 -3.95
N PHE A 164 13.41 8.91 -2.66
CA PHE A 164 14.61 9.23 -1.88
C PHE A 164 14.52 8.63 -0.49
N THR A 165 15.67 8.40 0.12
CA THR A 165 15.75 8.08 1.54
C THR A 165 16.03 9.36 2.34
N TYR A 166 15.69 9.34 3.63
CA TYR A 166 15.96 10.45 4.53
C TYR A 166 16.19 9.95 5.96
N THR A 167 16.98 10.70 6.73
CA THR A 167 17.32 10.34 8.11
C THR A 167 16.33 10.92 9.11
N GLN A 168 15.74 12.07 8.82
CA GLN A 168 14.84 12.78 9.73
C GLN A 168 13.93 13.74 8.98
N ILE A 169 12.72 13.94 9.49
CA ILE A 169 11.86 15.05 9.08
C ILE A 169 12.13 16.23 10.00
N GLY A 170 12.57 17.35 9.42
CA GLY A 170 12.85 18.58 10.14
C GLY A 170 11.57 19.30 10.59
N PHE A 171 11.72 20.30 11.45
CA PHE A 171 10.62 21.05 12.07
C PHE A 171 9.67 21.73 11.07
N ASN A 172 10.17 22.01 9.87
CA ASN A 172 9.40 22.64 8.78
C ASN A 172 8.88 21.61 7.75
N GLY A 173 8.90 20.33 8.07
CA GLY A 173 8.53 19.26 7.14
C GLY A 173 9.60 18.95 6.07
N ASN A 174 10.78 19.58 6.13
CA ASN A 174 11.87 19.29 5.21
C ASN A 174 12.53 17.96 5.56
N TYR A 175 12.88 17.18 4.55
CA TYR A 175 13.64 15.96 4.72
C TYR A 175 15.13 16.27 4.91
N LEU A 176 15.69 15.84 6.05
CA LEU A 176 17.11 15.97 6.36
C LEU A 176 17.84 14.67 5.96
N GLY A 177 19.06 14.82 5.45
CA GLY A 177 19.84 13.68 4.96
C GLY A 177 19.16 12.99 3.75
N ARG A 178 18.50 13.77 2.90
CA ARG A 178 17.87 13.28 1.70
C ARG A 178 18.91 12.79 0.70
N GLU A 179 18.70 11.59 0.19
CA GLU A 179 19.47 11.00 -0.90
C GLU A 179 18.50 10.43 -1.95
N ASP A 180 18.54 10.96 -3.16
CA ASP A 180 17.70 10.49 -4.26
C ASP A 180 18.20 9.10 -4.71
N LYS A 181 17.32 8.11 -4.74
CA LYS A 181 17.67 6.72 -5.01
C LYS A 181 17.29 6.30 -6.43
N PHE A 182 16.09 6.62 -6.85
CA PHE A 182 15.59 6.30 -8.17
C PHE A 182 14.42 7.21 -8.55
N SER A 183 14.04 7.18 -9.81
CA SER A 183 12.84 7.89 -10.29
C SER A 183 12.00 7.00 -11.19
N ILE A 184 10.69 7.26 -11.22
CA ILE A 184 9.78 6.71 -12.21
C ILE A 184 9.22 7.87 -13.02
N ARG A 185 9.41 7.83 -14.33
CA ARG A 185 8.83 8.78 -15.26
C ARG A 185 7.78 8.10 -16.13
N VAL A 186 6.67 8.80 -16.35
CA VAL A 186 5.57 8.30 -17.16
C VAL A 186 5.50 9.10 -18.45
N TYR A 187 5.66 8.41 -19.58
CA TYR A 187 5.55 8.95 -20.92
C TYR A 187 4.22 8.59 -21.54
N THR A 188 3.78 9.34 -22.54
CA THR A 188 2.82 8.83 -23.52
C THR A 188 3.55 7.85 -24.46
N GLU A 189 2.81 6.99 -25.15
CA GLU A 189 3.43 6.11 -26.17
C GLU A 189 4.11 6.90 -27.28
N GLU A 190 3.55 8.07 -27.66
CA GLU A 190 4.09 8.97 -28.67
C GLU A 190 5.41 9.58 -28.20
N ASP A 191 5.44 10.19 -27.03
CA ASP A 191 6.67 10.78 -26.46
C ASP A 191 7.77 9.73 -26.26
N TRP A 192 7.38 8.50 -25.88
CA TRP A 192 8.33 7.40 -25.73
C TRP A 192 8.93 6.94 -27.05
N ALA A 193 8.12 6.91 -28.12
CA ALA A 193 8.59 6.52 -29.45
C ALA A 193 9.54 7.56 -30.07
N GLU A 194 9.35 8.85 -29.73
CA GLU A 194 10.21 9.94 -30.19
C GLU A 194 11.46 10.15 -29.34
N LYS A 195 11.45 9.60 -28.10
CA LYS A 195 12.57 9.75 -27.16
C LYS A 195 13.80 9.01 -27.67
N GLU A 196 14.98 9.68 -27.61
CA GLU A 196 16.24 9.02 -27.76
C GLU A 196 16.44 7.96 -26.67
N GLN A 197 16.78 6.74 -27.05
CA GLN A 197 16.98 5.63 -26.12
C GLN A 197 18.21 5.91 -25.26
N ASP A 198 18.06 5.70 -23.95
CA ASP A 198 19.09 5.86 -22.94
C ASP A 198 19.27 4.51 -22.24
N ASP A 199 20.52 4.02 -22.17
CA ASP A 199 20.82 2.71 -21.55
C ASP A 199 20.53 2.68 -20.04
N GLU A 200 20.37 3.85 -19.41
CA GLU A 200 19.99 3.97 -17.99
C GLU A 200 18.47 3.87 -17.78
N ASP A 201 17.68 3.89 -18.86
CA ASP A 201 16.22 3.80 -18.78
C ASP A 201 15.77 2.34 -18.74
N ILE A 202 15.12 1.94 -17.67
CA ILE A 202 14.58 0.60 -17.46
C ILE A 202 13.06 0.64 -17.70
N LEU A 203 12.59 -0.04 -18.74
CA LEU A 203 11.16 -0.14 -19.02
C LEU A 203 10.47 -1.04 -17.99
N LEU A 204 9.57 -0.49 -17.18
CA LEU A 204 8.77 -1.23 -16.20
C LEU A 204 7.51 -1.82 -16.82
N SER A 205 6.76 -1.00 -17.55
CA SER A 205 5.48 -1.41 -18.15
C SER A 205 5.06 -0.45 -19.28
N SER A 206 4.27 -0.98 -20.21
CA SER A 206 3.51 -0.17 -21.17
C SER A 206 2.05 -0.63 -21.10
N SER A 207 1.16 0.26 -20.69
CA SER A 207 -0.26 -0.05 -20.50
C SER A 207 -1.12 1.19 -20.58
N ALA A 208 -2.31 1.06 -21.18
CA ALA A 208 -3.33 2.11 -21.27
C ALA A 208 -2.80 3.45 -21.84
N GLY A 209 -1.91 3.39 -22.84
CA GLY A 209 -1.34 4.58 -23.48
C GLY A 209 -0.25 5.27 -22.67
N ARG A 210 0.27 4.61 -21.63
CA ARG A 210 1.33 5.09 -20.76
C ARG A 210 2.51 4.14 -20.77
N VAL A 211 3.71 4.70 -20.73
CA VAL A 211 4.98 3.98 -20.65
C VAL A 211 5.67 4.39 -19.35
N TYR A 212 5.92 3.43 -18.49
CA TYR A 212 6.51 3.64 -17.18
C TYR A 212 7.99 3.25 -17.22
N VAL A 213 8.85 4.17 -16.84
CA VAL A 213 10.30 4.03 -16.97
C VAL A 213 10.95 4.31 -15.62
N LEU A 214 11.72 3.34 -15.14
CA LEU A 214 12.55 3.47 -13.95
C LEU A 214 13.94 3.95 -14.35
N ARG A 215 14.51 4.87 -13.58
CA ARG A 215 15.92 5.26 -13.64
C ARG A 215 16.52 5.21 -12.25
N ILE A 216 17.61 4.50 -12.11
CA ILE A 216 18.40 4.47 -10.88
C ILE A 216 19.22 5.75 -10.82
N LEU A 217 19.24 6.40 -9.66
CA LEU A 217 19.95 7.66 -9.40
C LEU A 217 21.10 7.47 -8.42
N ASP A 218 21.10 6.39 -7.67
CA ASP A 218 22.12 6.01 -6.72
C ASP A 218 22.93 4.83 -7.26
N ASP A 219 24.11 5.08 -7.79
CA ASP A 219 25.02 4.07 -8.35
C ASP A 219 25.45 3.00 -7.31
N SER A 220 25.20 3.23 -6.03
CA SER A 220 25.49 2.29 -4.95
C SER A 220 24.34 1.36 -4.62
N MET A 221 23.19 1.49 -5.29
CA MET A 221 22.03 0.62 -5.07
C MET A 221 22.39 -0.85 -5.35
N ALA A 222 21.97 -1.74 -4.48
CA ALA A 222 22.21 -3.16 -4.64
C ALA A 222 21.37 -3.73 -5.82
N GLU A 223 21.93 -4.63 -6.60
CA GLU A 223 21.23 -5.31 -7.70
C GLU A 223 19.93 -6.01 -7.23
N SER A 224 19.91 -6.54 -6.00
CA SER A 224 18.71 -7.12 -5.40
C SER A 224 17.58 -6.11 -5.23
N ASP A 225 17.90 -4.85 -4.93
CA ASP A 225 16.91 -3.79 -4.73
C ASP A 225 16.35 -3.32 -6.08
N GLU A 226 17.20 -3.23 -7.10
CA GLU A 226 16.77 -2.96 -8.46
C GLU A 226 15.81 -4.04 -8.98
N ILE A 227 16.13 -5.32 -8.76
CA ILE A 227 15.24 -6.44 -9.11
C ILE A 227 13.91 -6.33 -8.35
N THR A 228 13.95 -5.94 -7.08
CA THR A 228 12.74 -5.72 -6.28
C THR A 228 11.88 -4.61 -6.85
N LEU A 229 12.47 -3.48 -7.24
CA LEU A 229 11.73 -2.37 -7.86
C LEU A 229 11.07 -2.79 -9.18
N GLN A 230 11.79 -3.52 -10.04
CA GLN A 230 11.25 -3.99 -11.32
C GLN A 230 10.11 -5.00 -11.12
N SER A 231 10.29 -5.97 -10.24
CA SER A 231 9.29 -7.01 -9.97
C SER A 231 8.11 -6.55 -9.11
N GLY A 232 8.32 -5.50 -8.32
CA GLY A 232 7.32 -4.92 -7.42
C GLY A 232 6.50 -3.78 -8.04
N PHE A 233 6.66 -3.51 -9.33
CA PHE A 233 5.87 -2.49 -10.03
C PHE A 233 4.54 -3.06 -10.52
N GLU A 234 3.45 -2.38 -10.19
CA GLU A 234 2.08 -2.76 -10.56
C GLU A 234 1.36 -1.56 -11.19
N VAL A 235 0.81 -1.72 -12.39
CA VAL A 235 -0.14 -0.73 -12.96
C VAL A 235 -1.52 -1.02 -12.40
N LEU A 236 -2.20 0.04 -11.93
CA LEU A 236 -3.56 -0.07 -11.42
C LEU A 236 -4.57 0.01 -12.56
N GLU A 237 -5.57 -0.86 -12.55
CA GLU A 237 -6.67 -0.91 -13.54
C GLU A 237 -7.81 0.07 -13.21
#